data_d50afb9e31d396bc641fa9262eef4bb0
#
_entry.id   d50afb9e31d396bc641fa9262eef4bb0
#
_cell.length_a   1.000
_cell.length_b   1.000
_cell.length_c   1.000
_cell.angle_alpha   90.00
_cell.angle_beta   90.00
_cell.angle_gamma   90.00
#
_symmetry.space_group_name_H-M   'P 1'
#
loop_
_entity.id
_entity.type
_entity.pdbx_description
1 polymer ?
#
loop_
_entity_poly.entity_id
_entity_poly.type
_entity_poly.pdbx_seq_one_letter_code
_entity_poly.pdbx_strand_id
1 'polypeptide(L)'
;MSSLILRSDQEPAIVELKRAAAKICREEHGQEIILEESPVAESQSNGAAEEACRSVKGMTRTLRHSLEALHGISIGPAHPVLPWMVQHGAFLVSRGQLGSDGKTAFSRRRGRSYKRDLPAFGEKVLYLQAGKRRSKLEDRWHPGLYIGVADRSDEILVMDSSGVYKARTVKRQDERARVDPGLLNSVTGLPWRPVPGDPAVEEVPITSHLEAPAVVAEAELPPVPIAQTSPHSFHIRKDRELAIYGYTTGCSGCRAARLGLGPQPP
;
A
#
# COMPACT_ATOMS: atom_id res chain seq x y z
N MET A 1 13.77 -24.59 2.80
CA MET A 1 13.26 -23.57 1.87
C MET A 1 12.13 -22.84 2.58
N SER A 2 12.15 -21.54 2.63
CA SER A 2 11.05 -20.75 3.24
C SER A 2 9.95 -20.63 2.19
N SER A 3 8.76 -21.16 2.45
CA SER A 3 7.57 -20.94 1.63
C SER A 3 6.96 -19.57 1.97
N LEU A 4 6.51 -18.85 0.95
CA LEU A 4 5.77 -17.59 1.09
C LEU A 4 4.30 -17.85 0.80
N ILE A 5 3.42 -17.39 1.68
CA ILE A 5 1.98 -17.44 1.47
C ILE A 5 1.51 -16.08 0.95
N LEU A 6 0.85 -16.06 -0.20
CA LEU A 6 0.28 -14.84 -0.80
C LEU A 6 -1.24 -14.92 -0.76
N ARG A 7 -1.83 -14.18 0.18
CA ARG A 7 -3.28 -14.13 0.38
C ARG A 7 -3.90 -12.86 -0.20
N SER A 8 -5.04 -12.98 -0.86
CA SER A 8 -5.86 -11.85 -1.32
C SER A 8 -7.33 -12.23 -1.37
N ASP A 9 -8.19 -11.27 -1.73
CA ASP A 9 -9.56 -11.54 -2.15
C ASP A 9 -9.62 -12.31 -3.47
N GLN A 10 -10.85 -12.65 -3.90
CA GLN A 10 -11.11 -13.44 -5.10
C GLN A 10 -11.40 -12.57 -6.34
N GLU A 11 -11.00 -11.29 -6.32
CA GLU A 11 -11.15 -10.45 -7.51
C GLU A 11 -10.34 -11.04 -8.67
N PRO A 12 -10.96 -11.30 -9.84
CA PRO A 12 -10.30 -12.01 -10.95
C PRO A 12 -8.96 -11.39 -11.36
N ALA A 13 -8.87 -10.06 -11.39
CA ALA A 13 -7.64 -9.35 -11.73
C ALA A 13 -6.51 -9.61 -10.71
N ILE A 14 -6.84 -9.69 -9.43
CA ILE A 14 -5.86 -9.96 -8.35
C ILE A 14 -5.44 -11.44 -8.37
N VAL A 15 -6.37 -12.34 -8.65
CA VAL A 15 -6.07 -13.77 -8.78
C VAL A 15 -5.08 -14.02 -9.93
N GLU A 16 -5.31 -13.42 -11.09
CA GLU A 16 -4.39 -13.53 -12.23
C GLU A 16 -3.01 -12.90 -11.92
N LEU A 17 -2.99 -11.75 -11.27
CA LEU A 17 -1.74 -11.12 -10.84
C LEU A 17 -0.95 -12.03 -9.87
N LYS A 18 -1.62 -12.66 -8.92
CA LYS A 18 -0.99 -13.62 -7.99
C LYS A 18 -0.38 -14.80 -8.72
N ARG A 19 -1.11 -15.36 -9.69
CA ARG A 19 -0.64 -16.50 -10.50
C ARG A 19 0.60 -16.14 -11.31
N ALA A 20 0.57 -14.98 -11.96
CA ALA A 20 1.71 -14.45 -12.72
C ALA A 20 2.93 -14.24 -11.80
N ALA A 21 2.74 -13.59 -10.64
CA ALA A 21 3.81 -13.37 -9.67
C ALA A 21 4.40 -14.68 -9.14
N ALA A 22 3.56 -15.66 -8.81
CA ALA A 22 4.02 -16.97 -8.33
C ALA A 22 4.81 -17.72 -9.41
N LYS A 23 4.39 -17.63 -10.68
CA LYS A 23 5.12 -18.21 -11.80
C LYS A 23 6.51 -17.60 -11.95
N ILE A 24 6.61 -16.26 -11.97
CA ILE A 24 7.90 -15.55 -12.08
C ILE A 24 8.82 -15.91 -10.91
N CYS A 25 8.31 -15.91 -9.68
CA CYS A 25 9.12 -16.25 -8.51
C CYS A 25 9.65 -17.69 -8.56
N ARG A 26 8.88 -18.62 -9.09
CA ARG A 26 9.31 -20.02 -9.28
C ARG A 26 10.38 -20.13 -10.36
N GLU A 27 10.16 -19.48 -11.51
CA GLU A 27 11.05 -19.58 -12.68
C GLU A 27 12.37 -18.84 -12.47
N GLU A 28 12.34 -17.64 -11.92
CA GLU A 28 13.53 -16.80 -11.77
C GLU A 28 14.27 -17.00 -10.44
N HIS A 29 13.57 -17.33 -9.38
CA HIS A 29 14.16 -17.39 -8.04
C HIS A 29 14.09 -18.77 -7.38
N GLY A 30 13.46 -19.75 -8.02
CA GLY A 30 13.25 -21.09 -7.45
C GLY A 30 12.44 -21.08 -6.15
N GLN A 31 11.68 -20.00 -5.89
CA GLN A 31 10.90 -19.81 -4.67
C GLN A 31 9.46 -20.26 -4.88
N GLU A 32 8.98 -21.16 -4.02
CA GLU A 32 7.60 -21.58 -4.05
C GLU A 32 6.70 -20.59 -3.30
N ILE A 33 5.63 -20.14 -3.97
CA ILE A 33 4.58 -19.30 -3.37
C ILE A 33 3.29 -20.11 -3.28
N ILE A 34 2.76 -20.20 -2.06
CA ILE A 34 1.46 -20.79 -1.80
C ILE A 34 0.40 -19.69 -1.98
N LEU A 35 -0.53 -19.91 -2.92
CA LEU A 35 -1.62 -18.98 -3.16
C LEU A 35 -2.80 -19.33 -2.26
N GLU A 36 -3.21 -18.39 -1.43
CA GLU A 36 -4.43 -18.50 -0.63
C GLU A 36 -5.45 -17.46 -1.07
N GLU A 37 -6.72 -17.82 -0.96
CA GLU A 37 -7.85 -16.93 -1.20
C GLU A 37 -8.62 -16.72 0.09
N SER A 38 -9.08 -15.48 0.30
CA SER A 38 -9.96 -15.17 1.42
C SER A 38 -11.34 -15.78 1.18
N PRO A 39 -12.04 -16.28 2.21
CA PRO A 39 -13.39 -16.77 2.06
C PRO A 39 -14.32 -15.72 1.46
N VAL A 40 -15.27 -16.17 0.64
CA VAL A 40 -16.28 -15.28 0.04
C VAL A 40 -17.11 -14.63 1.15
N ALA A 41 -17.33 -13.34 1.07
CA ALA A 41 -18.11 -12.53 2.02
C ALA A 41 -17.49 -12.38 3.43
N GLU A 42 -16.22 -12.73 3.63
CA GLU A 42 -15.53 -12.54 4.90
C GLU A 42 -14.53 -11.37 4.83
N SER A 43 -15.03 -10.14 4.96
CA SER A 43 -14.21 -8.92 4.91
C SER A 43 -13.13 -8.86 6.02
N GLN A 44 -13.36 -9.53 7.15
CA GLN A 44 -12.42 -9.52 8.28
C GLN A 44 -11.08 -10.21 7.97
N SER A 45 -11.06 -11.16 7.05
CA SER A 45 -9.85 -11.90 6.69
C SER A 45 -8.78 -11.03 6.02
N ASN A 46 -9.17 -9.92 5.39
CA ASN A 46 -8.29 -8.94 4.73
C ASN A 46 -8.15 -7.62 5.52
N GLY A 47 -8.73 -7.52 6.72
CA GLY A 47 -8.77 -6.29 7.50
C GLY A 47 -7.41 -5.63 7.74
N ALA A 48 -6.36 -6.41 7.93
CA ALA A 48 -5.00 -5.88 8.09
C ALA A 48 -4.47 -5.21 6.81
N ALA A 49 -4.74 -5.80 5.65
CA ALA A 49 -4.35 -5.23 4.34
C ALA A 49 -5.17 -3.97 4.03
N GLU A 50 -6.46 -4.00 4.29
CA GLU A 50 -7.35 -2.84 4.12
C GLU A 50 -6.92 -1.66 5.00
N GLU A 51 -6.60 -1.91 6.27
CA GLU A 51 -6.10 -0.87 7.18
C GLU A 51 -4.75 -0.30 6.73
N ALA A 52 -3.84 -1.15 6.25
CA ALA A 52 -2.58 -0.71 5.68
C ALA A 52 -2.81 0.19 4.44
N CYS A 53 -3.69 -0.20 3.54
CA CYS A 53 -4.09 0.61 2.39
C CYS A 53 -4.73 1.93 2.81
N ARG A 54 -5.60 1.93 3.83
CA ARG A 54 -6.23 3.14 4.38
C ARG A 54 -5.18 4.09 4.94
N SER A 55 -4.23 3.57 5.73
CA SER A 55 -3.14 4.35 6.32
C SER A 55 -2.26 4.99 5.24
N VAL A 56 -1.85 4.23 4.21
CA VAL A 56 -1.05 4.75 3.10
C VAL A 56 -1.82 5.80 2.29
N LYS A 57 -3.10 5.55 1.98
CA LYS A 57 -3.97 6.54 1.30
C LYS A 57 -4.12 7.83 2.11
N GLY A 58 -4.25 7.73 3.44
CA GLY A 58 -4.29 8.87 4.35
C GLY A 58 -3.00 9.67 4.30
N MET A 59 -1.86 9.00 4.46
CA MET A 59 -0.53 9.62 4.39
C MET A 59 -0.28 10.28 3.03
N THR A 60 -0.65 9.64 1.92
CA THR A 60 -0.52 10.20 0.57
C THR A 60 -1.31 11.50 0.42
N ARG A 61 -2.54 11.56 0.94
CA ARG A 61 -3.34 12.80 0.95
C ARG A 61 -2.67 13.92 1.74
N THR A 62 -2.15 13.60 2.92
CA THR A 62 -1.41 14.56 3.75
C THR A 62 -0.18 15.09 3.04
N LEU A 63 0.61 14.21 2.43
CA LEU A 63 1.79 14.59 1.65
C LEU A 63 1.42 15.49 0.46
N ARG A 64 0.33 15.17 -0.26
CA ARG A 64 -0.15 15.99 -1.36
C ARG A 64 -0.53 17.40 -0.90
N HIS A 65 -1.34 17.52 0.15
CA HIS A 65 -1.72 18.83 0.70
C HIS A 65 -0.51 19.62 1.21
N SER A 66 0.42 18.94 1.87
CA SER A 66 1.67 19.59 2.33
C SER A 66 2.51 20.11 1.16
N LEU A 67 2.64 19.31 0.09
CA LEU A 67 3.39 19.69 -1.10
C LEU A 67 2.72 20.85 -1.85
N GLU A 68 1.39 20.79 -2.03
CA GLU A 68 0.61 21.85 -2.66
C GLU A 68 0.70 23.16 -1.86
N ALA A 69 0.60 23.08 -0.53
CA ALA A 69 0.75 24.26 0.34
C ALA A 69 2.17 24.82 0.30
N LEU A 70 3.19 23.96 0.30
CA LEU A 70 4.60 24.37 0.29
C LEU A 70 4.95 25.12 -1.00
N HIS A 71 4.49 24.62 -2.15
CA HIS A 71 4.82 25.18 -3.47
C HIS A 71 3.79 26.17 -4.04
N GLY A 72 2.62 26.29 -3.42
CA GLY A 72 1.54 27.17 -3.88
C GLY A 72 0.92 26.72 -5.21
N ILE A 73 0.98 25.43 -5.54
CA ILE A 73 0.45 24.85 -6.79
C ILE A 73 -0.48 23.66 -6.51
N SER A 74 -1.32 23.33 -7.46
CA SER A 74 -2.17 22.12 -7.41
C SER A 74 -1.56 20.98 -8.19
N ILE A 75 -1.52 19.78 -7.60
CA ILE A 75 -0.96 18.57 -8.20
C ILE A 75 -2.07 17.83 -8.95
N GLY A 76 -2.02 17.80 -10.27
CA GLY A 76 -2.96 17.04 -11.09
C GLY A 76 -2.79 15.51 -11.01
N PRO A 77 -3.81 14.73 -11.37
CA PRO A 77 -3.79 13.26 -11.23
C PRO A 77 -2.73 12.55 -12.09
N ALA A 78 -2.26 13.18 -13.17
CA ALA A 78 -1.21 12.64 -14.04
C ALA A 78 0.21 13.09 -13.65
N HIS A 79 0.36 13.83 -12.56
CA HIS A 79 1.68 14.37 -12.18
C HIS A 79 2.65 13.24 -11.75
N PRO A 80 3.89 13.23 -12.28
CA PRO A 80 4.85 12.13 -12.04
C PRO A 80 5.22 11.94 -10.58
N VAL A 81 5.05 12.95 -9.73
CA VAL A 81 5.35 12.89 -8.30
C VAL A 81 4.39 11.98 -7.51
N LEU A 82 3.14 11.79 -8.00
CA LEU A 82 2.11 11.06 -7.26
C LEU A 82 2.46 9.60 -6.93
N PRO A 83 2.94 8.76 -7.86
CA PRO A 83 3.36 7.40 -7.54
C PRO A 83 4.48 7.35 -6.50
N TRP A 84 5.43 8.29 -6.54
CA TRP A 84 6.49 8.42 -5.55
C TRP A 84 5.96 8.83 -4.18
N MET A 85 4.92 9.66 -4.17
CA MET A 85 4.23 10.07 -2.94
C MET A 85 3.57 8.87 -2.24
N VAL A 86 2.97 7.95 -3.01
CA VAL A 86 2.42 6.69 -2.47
C VAL A 86 3.52 5.83 -1.85
N GLN A 87 4.64 5.67 -2.55
CA GLN A 87 5.80 4.91 -2.07
C GLN A 87 6.39 5.55 -0.80
N HIS A 88 6.56 6.87 -0.79
CA HIS A 88 7.05 7.57 0.39
C HIS A 88 6.05 7.54 1.55
N GLY A 89 4.74 7.59 1.27
CA GLY A 89 3.69 7.42 2.27
C GLY A 89 3.77 6.05 2.96
N ALA A 90 3.95 4.99 2.21
CA ALA A 90 4.16 3.64 2.76
C ALA A 90 5.46 3.55 3.58
N PHE A 91 6.54 4.21 3.11
CA PHE A 91 7.79 4.33 3.85
C PHE A 91 7.57 5.01 5.22
N LEU A 92 6.85 6.12 5.27
CA LEU A 92 6.56 6.85 6.52
C LEU A 92 5.66 6.04 7.45
N VAL A 93 4.60 5.42 6.95
CA VAL A 93 3.71 4.56 7.74
C VAL A 93 4.50 3.43 8.39
N SER A 94 5.35 2.73 7.64
CA SER A 94 6.12 1.59 8.16
C SER A 94 7.14 1.99 9.25
N ARG A 95 7.60 3.23 9.27
CA ARG A 95 8.64 3.74 10.18
C ARG A 95 8.12 4.65 11.29
N GLY A 96 6.93 5.22 11.11
CA GLY A 96 6.35 6.17 12.06
C GLY A 96 5.13 5.64 12.81
N GLN A 97 4.29 4.82 12.19
CA GLN A 97 3.08 4.30 12.83
C GLN A 97 3.42 3.24 13.88
N LEU A 98 2.97 3.49 15.10
CA LEU A 98 3.12 2.56 16.22
C LEU A 98 1.98 1.54 16.22
N GLY A 99 2.30 0.28 16.40
CA GLY A 99 1.33 -0.77 16.66
C GLY A 99 0.92 -0.84 18.13
N SER A 100 0.05 -1.79 18.48
CA SER A 100 -0.41 -2.02 19.85
C SER A 100 0.69 -2.37 20.84
N ASP A 101 1.82 -2.88 20.36
CA ASP A 101 3.02 -3.18 21.13
C ASP A 101 3.99 -1.98 21.29
N GLY A 102 3.60 -0.77 20.85
CA GLY A 102 4.42 0.43 20.89
C GLY A 102 5.61 0.43 19.92
N LYS A 103 5.68 -0.52 18.98
CA LYS A 103 6.77 -0.63 18.01
C LYS A 103 6.28 -0.31 16.58
N THR A 104 7.16 0.26 15.78
CA THR A 104 6.89 0.43 14.34
C THR A 104 7.14 -0.88 13.58
N ALA A 105 6.55 -1.03 12.40
CA ALA A 105 6.83 -2.17 11.53
C ALA A 105 8.33 -2.29 11.19
N PHE A 106 8.98 -1.14 10.98
CA PHE A 106 10.43 -1.08 10.77
C PHE A 106 11.22 -1.61 11.99
N SER A 107 10.85 -1.19 13.20
CA SER A 107 11.57 -1.63 14.41
C SER A 107 11.38 -3.11 14.71
N ARG A 108 10.19 -3.68 14.41
CA ARG A 108 9.97 -5.14 14.52
C ARG A 108 10.87 -5.91 13.55
N ARG A 109 10.99 -5.44 12.31
CA ARG A 109 11.79 -6.11 11.26
C ARG A 109 13.29 -5.95 11.46
N ARG A 110 13.75 -4.76 11.91
CA ARG A 110 15.18 -4.39 11.95
C ARG A 110 15.79 -4.38 13.35
N GLY A 111 14.98 -4.59 14.40
CA GLY A 111 15.44 -4.56 15.79
C GLY A 111 15.85 -3.18 16.32
N ARG A 112 15.66 -2.11 15.53
CA ARG A 112 16.05 -0.73 15.89
C ARG A 112 15.05 0.29 15.36
N SER A 113 14.95 1.44 16.02
CA SER A 113 14.16 2.57 15.53
C SER A 113 14.82 3.27 14.34
N TYR A 114 14.02 3.82 13.44
CA TYR A 114 14.49 4.67 12.36
C TYR A 114 14.76 6.09 12.89
N LYS A 115 16.01 6.57 12.75
CA LYS A 115 16.45 7.86 13.35
C LYS A 115 17.02 8.84 12.32
N ARG A 116 16.94 8.52 11.03
CA ARG A 116 17.50 9.40 10.01
C ARG A 116 16.66 10.66 9.88
N ASP A 117 17.31 11.83 9.95
CA ASP A 117 16.69 13.10 9.60
C ASP A 117 16.60 13.19 8.06
N LEU A 118 15.41 13.45 7.56
CA LEU A 118 15.10 13.49 6.13
C LEU A 118 14.54 14.87 5.77
N PRO A 119 14.80 15.38 4.55
CA PRO A 119 14.12 16.54 4.02
C PRO A 119 12.60 16.31 3.95
N ALA A 120 11.82 17.38 3.87
CA ALA A 120 10.40 17.26 3.59
C ALA A 120 10.18 16.73 2.16
N PHE A 121 9.12 15.94 1.95
CA PHE A 121 8.79 15.45 0.62
C PHE A 121 8.54 16.62 -0.35
N GLY A 122 9.25 16.63 -1.48
CA GLY A 122 9.23 17.73 -2.43
C GLY A 122 10.10 18.93 -2.07
N GLU A 123 10.86 18.89 -0.97
CA GLU A 123 11.84 19.93 -0.64
C GLU A 123 12.96 19.93 -1.69
N LYS A 124 13.28 21.12 -2.20
CA LYS A 124 14.42 21.30 -3.11
C LYS A 124 15.73 21.14 -2.33
N VAL A 125 16.55 20.25 -2.81
CA VAL A 125 17.86 19.91 -2.26
C VAL A 125 18.92 20.00 -3.35
N LEU A 126 20.17 20.12 -2.95
CA LEU A 126 21.30 19.93 -3.85
C LEU A 126 21.82 18.51 -3.69
N TYR A 127 21.96 17.79 -4.79
CA TYR A 127 22.44 16.42 -4.80
C TYR A 127 23.66 16.23 -5.68
N LEU A 128 24.45 15.20 -5.38
CA LEU A 128 25.61 14.79 -6.15
C LEU A 128 25.24 13.56 -6.97
N GLN A 129 25.20 13.69 -8.29
CA GLN A 129 24.91 12.57 -9.18
C GLN A 129 26.12 11.64 -9.26
N ALA A 130 25.91 10.34 -8.93
CA ALA A 130 26.96 9.34 -9.02
C ALA A 130 27.28 8.97 -10.49
N GLY A 131 28.53 8.60 -10.77
CA GLY A 131 28.92 7.95 -12.03
C GLY A 131 29.26 8.85 -13.22
N LYS A 132 28.91 10.12 -13.23
CA LYS A 132 29.36 11.02 -14.32
C LYS A 132 30.79 11.50 -14.11
N ARG A 133 31.69 11.17 -15.05
CA ARG A 133 32.98 11.90 -15.18
C ARG A 133 32.65 13.33 -15.62
N ARG A 134 32.95 14.29 -14.76
CA ARG A 134 32.67 15.71 -14.99
C ARG A 134 33.97 16.44 -15.32
N SER A 135 33.84 17.47 -16.14
CA SER A 135 34.87 18.48 -16.28
C SER A 135 35.20 19.07 -14.92
N LYS A 136 36.45 19.46 -14.71
CA LYS A 136 36.88 20.12 -13.45
C LYS A 136 36.17 21.45 -13.18
N LEU A 137 35.57 22.05 -14.22
CA LEU A 137 34.89 23.34 -14.17
C LEU A 137 33.36 23.23 -14.09
N GLU A 138 32.80 22.02 -14.17
CA GLU A 138 31.35 21.83 -14.05
C GLU A 138 30.90 21.82 -12.59
N ASP A 139 29.68 22.31 -12.37
CA ASP A 139 29.04 22.27 -11.06
C ASP A 139 28.89 20.84 -10.56
N ARG A 140 29.31 20.60 -9.35
CA ARG A 140 29.27 19.28 -8.72
C ARG A 140 27.89 18.95 -8.15
N TRP A 141 27.13 19.95 -7.79
CA TRP A 141 25.85 19.85 -7.11
C TRP A 141 24.73 20.29 -8.03
N HIS A 142 23.70 19.46 -8.17
CA HIS A 142 22.55 19.74 -9.00
C HIS A 142 21.32 19.95 -8.12
N PRO A 143 20.42 20.86 -8.49
CA PRO A 143 19.14 21.00 -7.81
C PRO A 143 18.22 19.83 -8.17
N GLY A 144 17.45 19.35 -7.20
CA GLY A 144 16.43 18.33 -7.40
C GLY A 144 15.48 18.30 -6.21
N LEU A 145 14.35 17.63 -6.35
CA LEU A 145 13.36 17.48 -5.30
C LEU A 145 13.58 16.16 -4.55
N TYR A 146 13.60 16.24 -3.22
CA TYR A 146 13.60 15.04 -2.40
C TYR A 146 12.25 14.31 -2.51
N ILE A 147 12.24 13.04 -2.90
CA ILE A 147 11.03 12.23 -3.07
C ILE A 147 11.03 10.94 -2.24
N GLY A 148 12.07 10.68 -1.47
CA GLY A 148 12.09 9.52 -0.60
C GLY A 148 13.45 8.88 -0.43
N VAL A 149 13.42 7.61 -0.04
CA VAL A 149 14.59 6.78 0.24
C VAL A 149 14.41 5.43 -0.44
N ALA A 150 15.47 4.92 -1.06
CA ALA A 150 15.47 3.61 -1.69
C ALA A 150 15.45 2.49 -0.63
N ASP A 151 14.49 1.56 -0.72
CA ASP A 151 14.25 0.54 0.31
C ASP A 151 15.43 -0.39 0.58
N ARG A 152 16.22 -0.72 -0.43
CA ARG A 152 17.33 -1.68 -0.31
C ARG A 152 18.64 -1.03 0.10
N SER A 153 18.96 0.14 -0.48
CA SER A 153 20.27 0.79 -0.31
C SER A 153 20.25 1.93 0.71
N ASP A 154 19.06 2.36 1.17
CA ASP A 154 18.87 3.53 2.06
C ASP A 154 19.43 4.85 1.45
N GLU A 155 19.66 4.87 0.12
CA GLU A 155 20.05 6.05 -0.62
C GLU A 155 18.87 7.00 -0.80
N ILE A 156 19.16 8.29 -0.83
CA ILE A 156 18.13 9.31 -1.05
C ILE A 156 17.70 9.31 -2.51
N LEU A 157 16.40 9.36 -2.75
CA LEU A 157 15.82 9.52 -4.08
C LEU A 157 15.58 11.00 -4.34
N VAL A 158 16.14 11.51 -5.42
CA VAL A 158 16.01 12.89 -5.86
C VAL A 158 15.48 12.91 -7.29
N MET A 159 14.51 13.76 -7.54
CA MET A 159 13.81 13.89 -8.82
C MET A 159 14.11 15.24 -9.45
N ASP A 160 14.42 15.27 -10.74
CA ASP A 160 14.60 16.49 -11.52
C ASP A 160 13.92 16.38 -12.91
N SER A 161 14.18 17.32 -13.81
CA SER A 161 13.60 17.35 -15.16
C SER A 161 14.06 16.19 -16.06
N SER A 162 15.14 15.49 -15.71
CA SER A 162 15.69 14.37 -16.49
C SER A 162 15.35 13.01 -15.92
N GLY A 163 14.81 12.94 -14.70
CA GLY A 163 14.41 11.68 -14.07
C GLY A 163 14.66 11.64 -12.56
N VAL A 164 14.74 10.42 -12.04
CA VAL A 164 14.96 10.13 -10.63
C VAL A 164 16.31 9.44 -10.43
N TYR A 165 17.09 9.96 -9.51
CA TYR A 165 18.44 9.53 -9.22
C TYR A 165 18.62 9.14 -7.76
N LYS A 166 19.50 8.18 -7.51
CA LYS A 166 19.95 7.81 -6.17
C LYS A 166 21.13 8.67 -5.78
N ALA A 167 21.05 9.31 -4.64
CA ALA A 167 22.10 10.13 -4.09
C ALA A 167 22.49 9.65 -2.68
N ARG A 168 23.78 9.49 -2.42
CA ARG A 168 24.27 9.15 -1.08
C ARG A 168 24.20 10.34 -0.14
N THR A 169 24.41 11.52 -0.69
CA THR A 169 24.48 12.77 0.07
C THR A 169 23.67 13.85 -0.63
N VAL A 170 22.88 14.55 0.14
CA VAL A 170 22.18 15.76 -0.27
C VAL A 170 22.51 16.90 0.68
N LYS A 171 22.44 18.13 0.18
CA LYS A 171 22.56 19.34 0.97
C LYS A 171 21.21 20.03 1.00
N ARG A 172 20.67 20.26 2.19
CA ARG A 172 19.49 21.11 2.37
C ARG A 172 19.90 22.55 2.19
N GLN A 173 19.02 23.33 1.62
CA GLN A 173 19.22 24.76 1.41
C GLN A 173 18.55 25.57 2.52
N ASP A 174 18.76 26.87 2.51
CA ASP A 174 18.06 27.79 3.39
C ASP A 174 16.55 27.74 3.12
N GLU A 175 15.74 28.05 4.11
CA GLU A 175 14.29 27.87 4.08
C GLU A 175 13.63 28.47 2.83
N ARG A 176 14.05 29.68 2.42
CA ARG A 176 13.53 30.36 1.23
C ARG A 176 13.91 29.66 -0.09
N ALA A 177 15.01 28.95 -0.11
CA ALA A 177 15.53 28.24 -1.29
C ALA A 177 15.04 26.79 -1.40
N ARG A 178 14.27 26.29 -0.41
CA ARG A 178 13.74 24.92 -0.39
C ARG A 178 12.51 24.74 -1.28
N VAL A 179 11.92 25.84 -1.74
CA VAL A 179 10.69 25.85 -2.54
C VAL A 179 11.01 26.26 -3.96
N ASP A 180 10.60 25.44 -4.93
CA ASP A 180 10.79 25.73 -6.34
C ASP A 180 9.63 25.13 -7.17
N PRO A 181 8.53 25.89 -7.37
CA PRO A 181 7.38 25.44 -8.14
C PRO A 181 7.73 25.13 -9.61
N GLY A 182 8.71 25.85 -10.18
CA GLY A 182 9.17 25.61 -11.55
C GLY A 182 9.82 24.25 -11.69
N LEU A 183 10.70 23.89 -10.74
CA LEU A 183 11.30 22.56 -10.70
C LEU A 183 10.24 21.49 -10.50
N LEU A 184 9.28 21.67 -9.60
CA LEU A 184 8.21 20.69 -9.36
C LEU A 184 7.36 20.45 -10.60
N ASN A 185 7.06 21.48 -11.40
CA ASN A 185 6.31 21.31 -12.63
C ASN A 185 7.12 20.67 -13.78
N SER A 186 8.45 20.68 -13.71
CA SER A 186 9.33 20.15 -14.75
C SER A 186 9.81 18.73 -14.51
N VAL A 187 9.58 18.16 -13.32
CA VAL A 187 10.08 16.83 -12.96
C VAL A 187 9.49 15.71 -13.81
N THR A 188 10.30 14.67 -14.01
CA THR A 188 9.92 13.48 -14.80
C THR A 188 10.38 12.21 -14.09
N GLY A 189 9.89 11.05 -14.56
CA GLY A 189 10.27 9.74 -14.05
C GLY A 189 9.22 9.15 -13.09
N LEU A 190 9.01 7.87 -13.22
CA LEU A 190 8.06 7.08 -12.45
C LEU A 190 8.80 5.97 -11.67
N PRO A 191 8.24 5.40 -10.59
CA PRO A 191 8.92 4.36 -9.83
C PRO A 191 9.37 3.15 -10.66
N TRP A 192 8.60 2.79 -11.68
CA TRP A 192 8.90 1.71 -12.62
C TRP A 192 9.72 2.15 -13.83
N ARG A 193 9.86 3.46 -14.07
CA ARG A 193 10.68 4.07 -15.12
C ARG A 193 11.32 5.36 -14.59
N PRO A 194 12.34 5.24 -13.73
CA PRO A 194 12.91 6.40 -13.03
C PRO A 194 13.53 7.43 -13.98
N VAL A 195 14.20 6.97 -15.03
CA VAL A 195 14.81 7.82 -16.06
C VAL A 195 14.08 7.59 -17.38
N PRO A 196 13.35 8.57 -17.90
CA PRO A 196 12.70 8.45 -19.21
C PRO A 196 13.73 8.19 -20.30
N GLY A 197 13.45 7.22 -21.19
CA GLY A 197 14.35 6.89 -22.30
C GLY A 197 15.55 6.01 -21.94
N ASP A 198 15.68 5.53 -20.73
CA ASP A 198 16.70 4.53 -20.36
C ASP A 198 16.33 3.18 -21.01
N PRO A 199 17.16 2.67 -21.93
CA PRO A 199 16.91 1.38 -22.59
C PRO A 199 17.04 0.17 -21.66
N ALA A 200 17.60 0.34 -20.46
CA ALA A 200 17.69 -0.72 -19.46
C ALA A 200 16.38 -1.08 -18.79
N VAL A 201 15.34 -0.24 -18.96
CA VAL A 201 13.99 -0.54 -18.53
C VAL A 201 13.23 -1.03 -19.77
N GLU A 202 13.27 -2.34 -20.03
CA GLU A 202 12.36 -2.96 -20.97
C GLU A 202 10.92 -2.58 -20.62
N GLU A 203 10.21 -1.97 -21.56
CA GLU A 203 8.76 -1.82 -21.46
C GLU A 203 8.19 -3.24 -21.45
N VAL A 204 7.89 -3.77 -20.27
CA VAL A 204 7.00 -4.92 -20.19
C VAL A 204 5.66 -4.41 -20.72
N PRO A 205 5.26 -4.80 -21.94
CA PRO A 205 3.97 -4.41 -22.44
C PRO A 205 2.95 -5.00 -21.49
N ILE A 206 2.24 -4.16 -20.75
CA ILE A 206 1.03 -4.59 -20.05
C ILE A 206 0.01 -4.85 -21.16
N THR A 207 0.17 -5.98 -21.83
CA THR A 207 -0.88 -6.55 -22.65
C THR A 207 -1.92 -7.03 -21.66
N SER A 208 -2.83 -6.14 -21.29
CA SER A 208 -4.09 -6.57 -20.71
C SER A 208 -4.81 -7.35 -21.80
N HIS A 209 -4.57 -8.64 -21.91
CA HIS A 209 -5.51 -9.56 -22.50
C HIS A 209 -6.73 -9.62 -21.57
N LEU A 210 -7.41 -8.50 -21.42
CA LEU A 210 -8.82 -8.51 -21.16
C LEU A 210 -9.46 -8.97 -22.46
N GLU A 211 -9.35 -10.26 -22.78
CA GLU A 211 -10.40 -10.89 -23.53
C GLU A 211 -11.67 -10.61 -22.74
N ALA A 212 -12.49 -9.70 -23.26
CA ALA A 212 -13.83 -9.54 -22.75
C ALA A 212 -14.38 -10.97 -22.65
N PRO A 213 -14.90 -11.42 -21.50
CA PRO A 213 -15.46 -12.75 -21.40
C PRO A 213 -16.42 -12.86 -22.59
N ALA A 214 -16.16 -13.85 -23.47
CA ALA A 214 -17.07 -14.13 -24.55
C ALA A 214 -18.45 -14.20 -23.91
N VAL A 215 -19.36 -13.36 -24.37
CA VAL A 215 -20.77 -13.41 -23.96
C VAL A 215 -21.22 -14.80 -24.33
N VAL A 216 -21.05 -15.73 -23.42
CA VAL A 216 -21.67 -17.06 -23.52
C VAL A 216 -23.14 -16.73 -23.50
N ALA A 217 -23.78 -16.89 -24.66
CA ALA A 217 -25.22 -16.78 -24.79
C ALA A 217 -25.81 -17.57 -23.61
N GLU A 218 -26.53 -16.86 -22.77
CA GLU A 218 -27.16 -17.37 -21.57
C GLU A 218 -28.09 -18.50 -21.99
N ALA A 219 -27.58 -19.73 -21.93
CA ALA A 219 -28.45 -20.91 -22.01
C ALA A 219 -29.36 -20.81 -20.78
N GLU A 220 -30.66 -20.63 -21.01
CA GLU A 220 -31.68 -20.63 -19.98
C GLU A 220 -31.52 -21.88 -19.13
N LEU A 221 -30.85 -21.76 -17.99
CA LEU A 221 -30.85 -22.78 -16.96
C LEU A 221 -32.24 -22.82 -16.34
N PRO A 222 -32.81 -24.00 -16.19
CA PRO A 222 -34.11 -24.14 -15.53
C PRO A 222 -34.04 -23.50 -14.13
N PRO A 223 -35.10 -22.83 -13.66
CA PRO A 223 -35.07 -22.13 -12.38
C PRO A 223 -34.76 -23.10 -11.26
N VAL A 224 -33.58 -22.95 -10.67
CA VAL A 224 -33.19 -23.64 -9.45
C VAL A 224 -34.13 -23.15 -8.34
N PRO A 225 -34.83 -24.00 -7.61
CA PRO A 225 -35.67 -23.58 -6.50
C PRO A 225 -34.77 -22.87 -5.49
N ILE A 226 -35.00 -21.57 -5.28
CA ILE A 226 -34.35 -20.80 -4.23
C ILE A 226 -34.83 -21.38 -2.90
N ALA A 227 -34.02 -22.25 -2.29
CA ALA A 227 -34.22 -22.61 -0.90
C ALA A 227 -34.13 -21.31 -0.10
N GLN A 228 -35.25 -20.88 0.43
CA GLN A 228 -35.32 -19.74 1.37
C GLN A 228 -34.53 -20.16 2.62
N THR A 229 -33.22 -19.84 2.64
CA THR A 229 -32.43 -19.88 3.86
C THR A 229 -32.91 -18.73 4.72
N SER A 230 -33.80 -19.04 5.64
CA SER A 230 -34.13 -18.13 6.75
C SER A 230 -32.81 -17.70 7.42
N PRO A 231 -32.64 -16.42 7.73
CA PRO A 231 -31.44 -15.98 8.45
C PRO A 231 -31.34 -16.79 9.74
N HIS A 232 -30.23 -17.51 9.92
CA HIS A 232 -29.98 -18.23 11.16
C HIS A 232 -29.82 -17.22 12.27
N SER A 233 -30.91 -16.90 12.98
CA SER A 233 -30.81 -16.15 14.22
C SER A 233 -30.09 -17.02 15.24
N PHE A 234 -29.00 -16.48 15.76
CA PHE A 234 -28.23 -17.14 16.81
C PHE A 234 -29.05 -17.15 18.10
N HIS A 235 -29.60 -18.32 18.46
CA HIS A 235 -30.38 -18.47 19.68
C HIS A 235 -29.54 -19.17 20.75
N ILE A 236 -29.30 -18.50 21.88
CA ILE A 236 -28.72 -19.12 23.09
C ILE A 236 -29.77 -20.02 23.71
N ARG A 237 -29.49 -21.31 23.77
CA ARG A 237 -30.41 -22.32 24.33
C ARG A 237 -30.20 -22.47 25.83
N LYS A 238 -31.31 -22.53 26.56
CA LYS A 238 -31.34 -22.67 28.03
C LYS A 238 -30.68 -23.99 28.50
N ASP A 239 -30.96 -25.05 27.76
CA ASP A 239 -30.58 -26.42 28.05
C ASP A 239 -29.14 -26.77 27.64
N ARG A 240 -28.51 -25.93 26.85
CA ARG A 240 -27.14 -26.15 26.36
C ARG A 240 -26.17 -25.05 26.85
N GLU A 241 -26.25 -23.88 26.25
CA GLU A 241 -25.26 -22.83 26.49
C GLU A 241 -25.40 -22.23 27.89
N LEU A 242 -26.63 -21.96 28.37
CA LEU A 242 -26.82 -21.40 29.72
C LEU A 242 -26.65 -22.45 30.83
N ALA A 243 -26.76 -23.75 30.53
CA ALA A 243 -26.43 -24.81 31.46
C ALA A 243 -24.92 -24.97 31.69
N ILE A 244 -24.11 -24.70 30.60
CA ILE A 244 -22.65 -24.84 30.64
C ILE A 244 -21.98 -23.56 31.18
N TYR A 245 -22.39 -22.40 30.67
CA TYR A 245 -21.73 -21.10 30.91
C TYR A 245 -22.42 -20.23 31.97
N GLY A 246 -23.61 -20.60 32.40
CA GLY A 246 -24.39 -19.87 33.38
C GLY A 246 -25.04 -18.60 32.86
N TYR A 247 -25.70 -17.86 33.76
CA TYR A 247 -26.38 -16.59 33.43
C TYR A 247 -25.50 -15.41 33.80
N THR A 248 -25.34 -14.47 32.84
CA THR A 248 -24.56 -13.25 33.08
C THR A 248 -25.33 -12.27 33.97
N THR A 249 -24.73 -11.83 35.06
CA THR A 249 -25.28 -10.87 36.02
C THR A 249 -25.47 -9.53 35.30
N GLY A 250 -26.71 -8.93 35.40
CA GLY A 250 -27.01 -7.64 34.77
C GLY A 250 -27.50 -7.71 33.30
N CYS A 251 -27.41 -8.85 32.64
CA CYS A 251 -27.91 -9.02 31.27
C CYS A 251 -29.43 -9.17 31.23
N SER A 252 -30.14 -8.31 30.46
CA SER A 252 -31.60 -8.36 30.30
C SER A 252 -32.09 -9.66 29.67
N GLY A 253 -31.36 -10.18 28.68
CA GLY A 253 -31.66 -11.47 28.04
C GLY A 253 -31.52 -12.66 28.98
N CYS A 254 -30.47 -12.70 29.83
CA CYS A 254 -30.29 -13.73 30.84
C CYS A 254 -31.39 -13.66 31.91
N ARG A 255 -31.84 -12.47 32.29
CA ARG A 255 -32.95 -12.28 33.23
C ARG A 255 -34.26 -12.81 32.63
N ALA A 256 -34.59 -12.46 31.39
CA ALA A 256 -35.79 -12.93 30.68
C ALA A 256 -35.78 -14.46 30.54
N ALA A 257 -34.62 -15.04 30.16
CA ALA A 257 -34.45 -16.46 30.07
C ALA A 257 -34.63 -17.20 31.40
N ARG A 258 -34.20 -16.60 32.51
CA ARG A 258 -34.38 -17.16 33.89
C ARG A 258 -35.85 -17.15 34.31
N LEU A 259 -36.57 -16.11 33.94
CA LEU A 259 -38.00 -15.94 34.29
C LEU A 259 -38.95 -16.68 33.31
N GLY A 260 -38.43 -17.36 32.30
CA GLY A 260 -39.25 -18.10 31.32
C GLY A 260 -39.99 -17.18 30.36
N LEU A 261 -39.63 -15.90 30.29
CA LEU A 261 -40.19 -14.94 29.33
C LEU A 261 -39.64 -15.22 27.95
N GLY A 262 -40.49 -15.20 26.91
CA GLY A 262 -40.06 -15.42 25.52
C GLY A 262 -39.04 -14.40 25.02
N PRO A 263 -38.43 -14.60 23.85
CA PRO A 263 -37.41 -13.70 23.31
C PRO A 263 -37.97 -12.28 23.18
N GLN A 264 -37.33 -11.32 23.85
CA GLN A 264 -37.64 -9.91 23.65
C GLN A 264 -36.95 -9.44 22.36
N PRO A 265 -37.61 -8.65 21.50
CA PRO A 265 -36.95 -8.04 20.35
C PRO A 265 -35.82 -7.10 20.79
N PRO A 266 -34.80 -6.87 19.90
CA PRO A 266 -33.65 -6.05 20.19
C PRO A 266 -33.99 -4.60 20.49
#